data_d3a201dfba9a60f868d7d0e06315bfbe
#
_entry.id   d3a201dfba9a60f868d7d0e06315bfbe
#
_cell.length_a   1.000
_cell.length_b   1.000
_cell.length_c   1.000
_cell.angle_alpha   90.00
_cell.angle_beta   90.00
_cell.angle_gamma   90.00
#
_symmetry.space_group_name_H-M   'P 1'
#
loop_
_entity.id
_entity.type
_entity.pdbx_description
1 polymer ?
#
loop_
_entity_poly.entity_id
_entity_poly.type
_entity_poly.pdbx_seq_one_letter_code
_entity_poly.pdbx_strand_id
1 'polypeptide(L)'
;MCMLAGAGILWVFWTYGKGLPDYQQLANYEPPVVTRIHAGNGALLAEYASEKRLFVPVEAIPPRLIHAFISAEDKAFYNHFGIDLRALARAVVTNIVNYGKGRRPVGASTITQQVTKNFLLTNEVSIDRKIKEAILSLRMERAFSKDQILALYLNEIYLGRGSYGVAAAALNYFDKSLGQLELPEIAYLAALPKAPNNYHPVRNRRAATIRRNWVLDEMQQNGYISQNEADAAKAAPLRMIGQSGFDAAEAPYFTEEVRRQLISRFGETSLYDGGLSVRTTLDPYLQQIADNALERGLEALDRRQGWRGPLGVMPQGADID
;
A
#
# COMPACT_ATOMS: atom_id res chain seq x y z
N MET A 1 -13.54 34.42 -28.39
CA MET A 1 -12.62 33.42 -27.78
C MET A 1 -13.25 32.72 -26.59
N CYS A 2 -13.76 33.38 -25.56
CA CYS A 2 -14.34 32.71 -24.35
C CYS A 2 -15.55 31.83 -24.63
N MET A 3 -16.44 32.17 -25.57
CA MET A 3 -17.61 31.34 -25.93
C MET A 3 -17.21 30.04 -26.63
N LEU A 4 -16.20 30.01 -27.48
CA LEU A 4 -15.69 28.82 -28.14
C LEU A 4 -15.01 27.87 -27.14
N ALA A 5 -14.24 28.42 -26.20
CA ALA A 5 -13.67 27.65 -25.11
C ALA A 5 -14.74 27.03 -24.20
N GLY A 6 -15.80 27.78 -23.88
CA GLY A 6 -16.93 27.25 -23.10
C GLY A 6 -17.68 26.14 -23.82
N ALA A 7 -17.95 26.29 -25.11
CA ALA A 7 -18.59 25.26 -25.93
C ALA A 7 -17.75 23.98 -26.05
N GLY A 8 -16.42 24.14 -26.18
CA GLY A 8 -15.49 23.00 -26.20
C GLY A 8 -15.50 22.23 -24.86
N ILE A 9 -15.49 22.94 -23.72
CA ILE A 9 -15.58 22.31 -22.40
C ILE A 9 -16.91 21.55 -22.25
N LEU A 10 -18.04 22.17 -22.62
CA LEU A 10 -19.36 21.52 -22.56
C LEU A 10 -19.43 20.29 -23.45
N TRP A 11 -18.84 20.35 -24.66
CA TRP A 11 -18.77 19.20 -25.56
C TRP A 11 -17.95 18.05 -24.96
N VAL A 12 -16.81 18.33 -24.32
CA VAL A 12 -15.99 17.34 -23.61
C VAL A 12 -16.81 16.70 -22.47
N PHE A 13 -17.47 17.51 -21.65
CA PHE A 13 -18.32 16.98 -20.56
C PHE A 13 -19.49 16.15 -21.08
N TRP A 14 -20.08 16.54 -22.21
CA TRP A 14 -21.18 15.77 -22.83
C TRP A 14 -20.68 14.44 -23.40
N THR A 15 -19.54 14.44 -24.09
CA THR A 15 -18.99 13.25 -24.76
C THR A 15 -18.41 12.25 -23.77
N TYR A 16 -17.60 12.71 -22.82
CA TYR A 16 -16.88 11.86 -21.85
C TYR A 16 -17.61 11.70 -20.52
N GLY A 17 -18.62 12.50 -20.27
CA GLY A 17 -19.41 12.43 -19.04
C GLY A 17 -20.51 11.35 -19.05
N LYS A 18 -20.82 10.78 -20.23
CA LYS A 18 -21.75 9.67 -20.39
C LYS A 18 -21.07 8.35 -20.09
N GLY A 19 -21.75 7.46 -19.32
CA GLY A 19 -21.20 6.13 -19.02
C GLY A 19 -20.04 6.12 -18.02
N LEU A 20 -19.82 7.20 -17.27
CA LEU A 20 -18.89 7.19 -16.16
C LEU A 20 -19.42 6.33 -15.02
N PRO A 21 -18.52 5.61 -14.30
CA PRO A 21 -18.90 4.83 -13.12
C PRO A 21 -19.57 5.70 -12.06
N ASP A 22 -20.45 5.07 -11.30
CA ASP A 22 -21.11 5.72 -10.17
C ASP A 22 -20.14 5.86 -9.00
N TYR A 23 -19.80 7.10 -8.68
CA TYR A 23 -18.91 7.43 -7.56
C TYR A 23 -19.63 7.40 -6.21
N GLN A 24 -20.96 7.36 -6.17
CA GLN A 24 -21.74 7.29 -4.92
C GLN A 24 -21.49 5.97 -4.18
N GLN A 25 -21.11 4.91 -4.90
CA GLN A 25 -20.71 3.63 -4.29
C GLN A 25 -19.55 3.78 -3.30
N LEU A 26 -18.73 4.82 -3.46
CA LEU A 26 -17.60 5.09 -2.55
C LEU A 26 -18.03 5.66 -1.19
N ALA A 27 -19.27 6.16 -1.07
CA ALA A 27 -19.80 6.63 0.21
C ALA A 27 -20.00 5.49 1.22
N ASN A 28 -20.27 4.29 0.71
CA ASN A 28 -20.47 3.08 1.51
C ASN A 28 -19.36 2.05 1.22
N TYR A 29 -18.19 2.53 0.80
CA TYR A 29 -17.08 1.64 0.50
C TYR A 29 -16.56 0.97 1.78
N GLU A 30 -16.77 -0.34 1.88
CA GLU A 30 -16.16 -1.19 2.90
C GLU A 30 -14.98 -1.93 2.23
N PRO A 31 -13.74 -1.59 2.59
CA PRO A 31 -12.58 -2.30 2.04
C PRO A 31 -12.58 -3.76 2.47
N PRO A 32 -12.07 -4.69 1.61
CA PRO A 32 -11.88 -6.08 2.00
C PRO A 32 -11.01 -6.15 3.26
N VAL A 33 -11.44 -6.93 4.24
CA VAL A 33 -10.77 -7.04 5.53
C VAL A 33 -10.00 -8.36 5.61
N VAL A 34 -8.79 -8.31 6.17
CA VAL A 34 -7.92 -9.48 6.34
C VAL A 34 -8.54 -10.49 7.30
N THR A 35 -8.67 -11.74 6.89
CA THR A 35 -9.02 -12.84 7.79
C THR A 35 -7.79 -13.25 8.59
N ARG A 36 -7.95 -13.36 9.91
CA ARG A 36 -6.88 -13.78 10.82
C ARG A 36 -7.23 -15.09 11.51
N ILE A 37 -6.28 -16.01 11.48
CA ILE A 37 -6.38 -17.29 12.18
C ILE A 37 -5.41 -17.28 13.36
N HIS A 38 -5.94 -17.55 14.54
CA HIS A 38 -5.18 -17.57 15.79
C HIS A 38 -5.16 -18.96 16.41
N ALA A 39 -4.07 -19.28 17.08
CA ALA A 39 -3.94 -20.44 17.97
C ALA A 39 -4.84 -20.28 19.21
N GLY A 40 -4.96 -21.33 20.00
CA GLY A 40 -5.73 -21.33 21.24
C GLY A 40 -5.25 -20.32 22.28
N ASN A 41 -3.96 -20.01 22.30
CA ASN A 41 -3.35 -18.97 23.16
C ASN A 41 -3.43 -17.54 22.59
N GLY A 42 -4.00 -17.36 21.38
CA GLY A 42 -4.10 -16.07 20.70
C GLY A 42 -2.93 -15.73 19.76
N ALA A 43 -1.89 -16.56 19.68
CA ALA A 43 -0.79 -16.34 18.72
C ALA A 43 -1.33 -16.39 17.29
N LEU A 44 -0.83 -15.54 16.41
CA LEU A 44 -1.22 -15.52 15.01
C LEU A 44 -0.65 -16.77 14.30
N LEU A 45 -1.50 -17.51 13.59
CA LEU A 45 -1.12 -18.66 12.77
C LEU A 45 -1.01 -18.28 11.30
N ALA A 46 -2.01 -17.57 10.79
CA ALA A 46 -2.02 -17.12 9.41
C ALA A 46 -2.92 -15.90 9.20
N GLU A 47 -2.61 -15.17 8.13
CA GLU A 47 -3.47 -14.12 7.58
C GLU A 47 -3.85 -14.49 6.15
N TYR A 48 -5.16 -14.44 5.84
CA TYR A 48 -5.67 -14.64 4.50
C TYR A 48 -6.36 -13.37 4.03
N ALA A 49 -5.90 -12.86 2.90
CA ALA A 49 -6.49 -11.73 2.22
C ALA A 49 -6.09 -11.79 0.75
N SER A 50 -6.98 -11.40 -0.14
CA SER A 50 -6.62 -11.10 -1.53
C SER A 50 -5.63 -9.94 -1.61
N GLU A 51 -5.76 -8.99 -0.68
CA GLU A 51 -4.86 -7.85 -0.51
C GLU A 51 -4.72 -7.50 0.98
N LYS A 52 -3.49 -7.18 1.42
CA LYS A 52 -3.26 -6.74 2.81
C LYS A 52 -3.78 -5.32 2.98
N ARG A 53 -4.98 -5.18 3.57
CA ARG A 53 -5.65 -3.91 3.86
C ARG A 53 -6.04 -3.84 5.32
N LEU A 54 -5.89 -2.66 5.90
CA LEU A 54 -6.39 -2.33 7.22
C LEU A 54 -6.98 -0.92 7.15
N PHE A 55 -8.32 -0.84 7.22
CA PHE A 55 -9.01 0.44 7.17
C PHE A 55 -8.81 1.23 8.46
N VAL A 56 -8.49 2.51 8.30
CA VAL A 56 -8.34 3.47 9.40
C VAL A 56 -9.11 4.74 9.05
N PRO A 57 -10.08 5.17 9.88
CA PRO A 57 -10.75 6.45 9.67
C PRO A 57 -9.75 7.61 9.73
N VAL A 58 -9.99 8.67 8.98
CA VAL A 58 -9.02 9.77 8.82
C VAL A 58 -8.66 10.43 10.14
N GLU A 59 -9.61 10.48 11.08
CA GLU A 59 -9.44 11.04 12.42
C GLU A 59 -8.42 10.26 13.28
N ALA A 60 -8.24 8.99 12.96
CA ALA A 60 -7.26 8.11 13.64
C ALA A 60 -5.89 8.09 12.94
N ILE A 61 -5.76 8.76 11.80
CA ILE A 61 -4.48 8.89 11.08
C ILE A 61 -3.69 10.09 11.64
N PRO A 62 -2.45 9.89 12.11
CA PRO A 62 -1.66 10.98 12.67
C PRO A 62 -1.49 12.14 11.69
N PRO A 63 -1.67 13.41 12.11
CA PRO A 63 -1.55 14.58 11.23
C PRO A 63 -0.20 14.68 10.50
N ARG A 64 0.90 14.25 11.14
CA ARG A 64 2.22 14.20 10.50
C ARG A 64 2.27 13.27 9.28
N LEU A 65 1.54 12.14 9.34
CA LEU A 65 1.43 11.22 8.20
C LEU A 65 0.63 11.85 7.06
N ILE A 66 -0.49 12.47 7.36
CA ILE A 66 -1.30 13.22 6.41
C ILE A 66 -0.46 14.30 5.71
N HIS A 67 0.24 15.11 6.48
CA HIS A 67 1.11 16.18 5.96
C HIS A 67 2.22 15.66 5.06
N ALA A 68 2.79 14.49 5.36
CA ALA A 68 3.82 13.87 4.52
C ALA A 68 3.27 13.48 3.15
N PHE A 69 2.10 12.82 3.10
CA PHE A 69 1.46 12.44 1.84
C PHE A 69 1.01 13.66 1.02
N ILE A 70 0.41 14.65 1.65
CA ILE A 70 0.03 15.91 0.99
C ILE A 70 1.27 16.62 0.44
N SER A 71 2.35 16.70 1.21
CA SER A 71 3.61 17.32 0.75
C SER A 71 4.21 16.60 -0.44
N ALA A 72 4.12 15.26 -0.48
CA ALA A 72 4.71 14.44 -1.51
C ALA A 72 3.91 14.40 -2.81
N GLU A 73 2.59 14.41 -2.72
CA GLU A 73 1.69 14.11 -3.83
C GLU A 73 0.85 15.31 -4.29
N ASP A 74 0.39 16.16 -3.36
CA ASP A 74 -0.57 17.20 -3.68
C ASP A 74 -0.53 18.36 -2.65
N LYS A 75 0.44 19.25 -2.76
CA LYS A 75 0.67 20.36 -1.80
C LYS A 75 -0.53 21.28 -1.60
N ALA A 76 -1.37 21.42 -2.63
CA ALA A 76 -2.52 22.30 -2.63
C ALA A 76 -3.84 21.54 -2.43
N PHE A 77 -3.82 20.31 -1.92
CA PHE A 77 -4.96 19.41 -1.81
C PHE A 77 -6.21 20.08 -1.26
N TYR A 78 -6.10 20.82 -0.16
CA TYR A 78 -7.25 21.52 0.46
C TYR A 78 -7.69 22.79 -0.29
N ASN A 79 -6.93 23.25 -1.30
CA ASN A 79 -7.14 24.54 -1.96
C ASN A 79 -7.67 24.45 -3.40
N HIS A 80 -7.86 23.24 -3.94
CA HIS A 80 -8.39 23.05 -5.29
C HIS A 80 -9.62 22.13 -5.29
N PHE A 81 -10.35 22.09 -6.40
CA PHE A 81 -11.58 21.30 -6.59
C PHE A 81 -11.32 20.06 -7.47
N GLY A 82 -10.44 19.17 -7.03
CA GLY A 82 -10.14 17.90 -7.72
C GLY A 82 -9.02 18.00 -8.76
N ILE A 83 -8.78 19.17 -9.33
CA ILE A 83 -7.70 19.45 -10.29
C ILE A 83 -6.92 20.68 -9.82
N ASP A 84 -5.61 20.58 -9.68
CA ASP A 84 -4.73 21.72 -9.44
C ASP A 84 -4.28 22.33 -10.79
N LEU A 85 -4.99 23.37 -11.22
CA LEU A 85 -4.67 24.08 -12.47
C LEU A 85 -3.30 24.76 -12.44
N ARG A 86 -2.82 25.17 -11.26
CA ARG A 86 -1.48 25.79 -11.10
C ARG A 86 -0.39 24.74 -11.25
N ALA A 87 -0.57 23.58 -10.64
CA ALA A 87 0.37 22.48 -10.80
C ALA A 87 0.37 21.94 -12.25
N LEU A 88 -0.79 21.88 -12.89
CA LEU A 88 -0.92 21.48 -14.28
C LEU A 88 -0.17 22.45 -15.21
N ALA A 89 -0.38 23.78 -15.06
CA ALA A 89 0.33 24.78 -15.83
C ALA A 89 1.86 24.69 -15.64
N ARG A 90 2.33 24.55 -14.40
CA ARG A 90 3.76 24.33 -14.10
C ARG A 90 4.31 23.07 -14.75
N ALA A 91 3.56 21.96 -14.70
CA ALA A 91 3.98 20.70 -15.31
C ALA A 91 4.10 20.82 -16.83
N VAL A 92 3.14 21.49 -17.50
CA VAL A 92 3.18 21.74 -18.94
C VAL A 92 4.44 22.54 -19.31
N VAL A 93 4.69 23.68 -18.65
CA VAL A 93 5.87 24.51 -18.88
C VAL A 93 7.17 23.71 -18.65
N THR A 94 7.25 22.99 -17.54
CA THR A 94 8.42 22.15 -17.20
C THR A 94 8.67 21.08 -18.25
N ASN A 95 7.61 20.43 -18.72
CA ASN A 95 7.72 19.38 -19.73
C ASN A 95 8.14 19.92 -21.09
N ILE A 96 7.66 21.10 -21.49
CA ILE A 96 8.10 21.80 -22.71
C ILE A 96 9.59 22.13 -22.59
N VAL A 97 10.04 22.72 -21.49
CA VAL A 97 11.45 23.07 -21.25
C VAL A 97 12.37 21.85 -21.23
N ASN A 98 11.85 20.72 -20.75
CA ASN A 98 12.59 19.46 -20.68
C ASN A 98 12.45 18.59 -21.94
N TYR A 99 11.68 19.01 -22.93
CA TYR A 99 11.49 18.27 -24.16
C TYR A 99 12.86 18.07 -24.87
N GLY A 100 13.13 16.86 -25.29
CA GLY A 100 14.41 16.49 -25.92
C GLY A 100 15.61 16.29 -24.98
N LYS A 101 15.47 16.56 -23.66
CA LYS A 101 16.57 16.42 -22.68
C LYS A 101 16.64 15.04 -22.00
N GLY A 102 15.89 14.04 -22.47
CA GLY A 102 15.86 12.68 -21.91
C GLY A 102 15.29 12.59 -20.46
N ARG A 103 14.67 13.67 -19.97
CA ARG A 103 14.03 13.69 -18.63
C ARG A 103 12.61 13.17 -18.72
N ARG A 104 12.20 12.38 -17.71
CA ARG A 104 10.81 11.92 -17.62
C ARG A 104 9.86 13.10 -17.41
N PRO A 105 8.67 13.08 -18.03
CA PRO A 105 7.66 14.11 -17.82
C PRO A 105 7.28 14.25 -16.37
N VAL A 106 7.07 15.49 -15.92
CA VAL A 106 6.56 15.80 -14.60
C VAL A 106 5.04 15.66 -14.64
N GLY A 107 4.47 14.87 -13.72
CA GLY A 107 3.04 14.73 -13.54
C GLY A 107 2.48 15.83 -12.63
N ALA A 108 1.19 16.11 -12.80
CA ALA A 108 0.43 17.03 -11.95
C ALA A 108 -0.92 16.43 -11.54
N SER A 109 -0.94 15.12 -11.29
CA SER A 109 -2.15 14.45 -10.82
C SER A 109 -2.36 14.72 -9.34
N THR A 110 -3.57 15.11 -8.96
CA THR A 110 -3.96 15.35 -7.58
C THR A 110 -4.29 14.05 -6.85
N ILE A 111 -4.39 14.11 -5.52
CA ILE A 111 -4.87 12.99 -4.69
C ILE A 111 -6.26 12.55 -5.16
N THR A 112 -7.18 13.47 -5.40
CA THR A 112 -8.52 13.16 -5.90
C THR A 112 -8.50 12.43 -7.24
N GLN A 113 -7.63 12.82 -8.16
CA GLN A 113 -7.44 12.12 -9.43
C GLN A 113 -6.87 10.71 -9.24
N GLN A 114 -5.99 10.52 -8.27
CA GLN A 114 -5.47 9.18 -7.96
C GLN A 114 -6.56 8.28 -7.38
N VAL A 115 -7.42 8.79 -6.50
CA VAL A 115 -8.58 8.05 -5.97
C VAL A 115 -9.53 7.66 -7.10
N THR A 116 -9.94 8.60 -7.94
CA THR A 116 -10.85 8.31 -9.06
C THR A 116 -10.26 7.28 -10.03
N LYS A 117 -8.95 7.35 -10.29
CA LYS A 117 -8.26 6.37 -11.11
C LYS A 117 -8.29 4.97 -10.48
N ASN A 118 -7.97 4.87 -9.20
CA ASN A 118 -7.81 3.58 -8.54
C ASN A 118 -9.13 2.84 -8.30
N PHE A 119 -10.21 3.58 -7.99
CA PHE A 119 -11.50 2.99 -7.67
C PHE A 119 -12.44 2.86 -8.87
N LEU A 120 -12.36 3.80 -9.81
CA LEU A 120 -13.44 3.98 -10.80
C LEU A 120 -12.98 3.73 -12.24
N LEU A 121 -11.67 3.63 -12.51
CA LEU A 121 -11.13 3.53 -13.85
C LEU A 121 -10.18 2.34 -13.99
N THR A 122 -9.97 1.93 -15.24
CA THR A 122 -9.00 0.88 -15.58
C THR A 122 -7.56 1.43 -15.61
N ASN A 123 -6.57 0.53 -15.54
CA ASN A 123 -5.15 0.90 -15.59
C ASN A 123 -4.63 1.25 -17.00
N GLU A 124 -5.53 1.38 -17.97
CA GLU A 124 -5.16 1.76 -19.34
C GLU A 124 -4.53 3.17 -19.38
N VAL A 125 -3.46 3.32 -20.14
CA VAL A 125 -2.79 4.61 -20.32
C VAL A 125 -3.32 5.26 -21.60
N SER A 126 -4.38 6.07 -21.46
CA SER A 126 -5.01 6.78 -22.59
C SER A 126 -5.39 8.22 -22.20
N ILE A 127 -5.48 9.08 -23.21
CA ILE A 127 -5.97 10.46 -23.03
C ILE A 127 -7.42 10.44 -22.58
N ASP A 128 -8.25 9.55 -23.14
CA ASP A 128 -9.66 9.38 -22.80
C ASP A 128 -9.83 9.06 -21.32
N ARG A 129 -9.03 8.14 -20.78
CA ARG A 129 -9.01 7.85 -19.35
C ARG A 129 -8.64 9.09 -18.53
N LYS A 130 -7.67 9.88 -18.99
CA LYS A 130 -7.23 11.09 -18.24
C LYS A 130 -8.31 12.17 -18.22
N ILE A 131 -9.11 12.30 -19.30
CA ILE A 131 -10.27 13.20 -19.34
C ILE A 131 -11.37 12.70 -18.38
N LYS A 132 -11.69 11.39 -18.41
CA LYS A 132 -12.66 10.78 -17.48
C LYS A 132 -12.24 10.95 -16.02
N GLU A 133 -10.96 10.74 -15.72
CA GLU A 133 -10.37 10.96 -14.40
C GLU A 133 -10.58 12.41 -13.91
N ALA A 134 -10.34 13.39 -14.78
CA ALA A 134 -10.56 14.80 -14.45
C ALA A 134 -12.05 15.11 -14.18
N ILE A 135 -12.97 14.61 -15.02
CA ILE A 135 -14.42 14.81 -14.83
C ILE A 135 -14.90 14.16 -13.53
N LEU A 136 -14.48 12.90 -13.27
CA LEU A 136 -14.83 12.20 -12.05
C LEU A 136 -14.28 12.90 -10.81
N SER A 137 -13.05 13.43 -10.87
CA SER A 137 -12.46 14.18 -9.76
C SER A 137 -13.27 15.41 -9.39
N LEU A 138 -13.76 16.16 -10.38
CA LEU A 138 -14.65 17.30 -10.14
C LEU A 138 -16.00 16.90 -9.54
N ARG A 139 -16.55 15.74 -9.96
CA ARG A 139 -17.80 15.22 -9.39
C ARG A 139 -17.58 14.72 -7.96
N MET A 140 -16.48 14.07 -7.71
CA MET A 140 -16.11 13.52 -6.39
C MET A 140 -15.96 14.63 -5.36
N GLU A 141 -15.30 15.72 -5.69
CA GLU A 141 -15.14 16.90 -4.81
C GLU A 141 -16.46 17.64 -4.49
N ARG A 142 -17.49 17.41 -5.27
CA ARG A 142 -18.83 17.93 -4.96
C ARG A 142 -19.62 17.03 -4.02
N ALA A 143 -19.30 15.74 -4.00
CA ALA A 143 -20.04 14.72 -3.25
C ALA A 143 -19.37 14.36 -1.91
N PHE A 144 -18.05 14.48 -1.84
CA PHE A 144 -17.24 14.08 -0.68
C PHE A 144 -16.44 15.26 -0.13
N SER A 145 -16.27 15.29 1.18
CA SER A 145 -15.35 16.23 1.81
C SER A 145 -13.89 15.88 1.48
N LYS A 146 -12.99 16.84 1.65
CA LYS A 146 -11.55 16.60 1.49
C LYS A 146 -11.03 15.46 2.38
N ASP A 147 -11.52 15.41 3.61
CA ASP A 147 -11.11 14.39 4.57
C ASP A 147 -11.62 12.98 4.17
N GLN A 148 -12.83 12.89 3.62
CA GLN A 148 -13.34 11.62 3.06
C GLN A 148 -12.52 11.16 1.86
N ILE A 149 -12.17 12.06 0.94
CA ILE A 149 -11.30 11.75 -0.21
C ILE A 149 -9.92 11.31 0.27
N LEU A 150 -9.37 11.98 1.28
CA LEU A 150 -8.08 11.64 1.86
C LEU A 150 -8.11 10.29 2.57
N ALA A 151 -9.20 9.99 3.30
CA ALA A 151 -9.41 8.68 3.91
C ALA A 151 -9.40 7.56 2.86
N LEU A 152 -10.17 7.73 1.77
CA LEU A 152 -10.16 6.78 0.64
C LEU A 152 -8.74 6.61 0.08
N TYR A 153 -8.02 7.71 -0.14
CA TYR A 153 -6.66 7.67 -0.67
C TYR A 153 -5.70 6.90 0.24
N LEU A 154 -5.63 7.27 1.52
CA LEU A 154 -4.68 6.72 2.47
C LEU A 154 -4.96 5.25 2.82
N ASN A 155 -6.19 4.79 2.66
CA ASN A 155 -6.57 3.39 2.87
C ASN A 155 -6.40 2.51 1.62
N GLU A 156 -6.33 3.12 0.41
CA GLU A 156 -6.32 2.36 -0.85
C GLU A 156 -4.97 2.38 -1.56
N ILE A 157 -4.15 3.40 -1.33
CA ILE A 157 -2.91 3.57 -2.11
C ILE A 157 -1.95 2.38 -1.94
N TYR A 158 -1.51 1.83 -3.07
CA TYR A 158 -0.52 0.76 -3.07
C TYR A 158 0.86 1.28 -2.69
N LEU A 159 1.43 0.72 -1.64
CA LEU A 159 2.71 1.13 -1.06
C LEU A 159 3.82 0.07 -1.21
N GLY A 160 3.59 -0.94 -2.04
CA GLY A 160 4.56 -2.01 -2.27
C GLY A 160 4.43 -3.18 -1.27
N ARG A 161 5.16 -4.28 -1.54
CA ARG A 161 5.16 -5.51 -0.71
C ARG A 161 3.75 -6.07 -0.43
N GLY A 162 2.81 -5.88 -1.36
CA GLY A 162 1.42 -6.31 -1.19
C GLY A 162 0.61 -5.46 -0.21
N SER A 163 1.12 -4.30 0.23
CA SER A 163 0.44 -3.43 1.20
C SER A 163 -0.39 -2.37 0.48
N TYR A 164 -1.66 -2.36 0.77
CA TYR A 164 -2.61 -1.33 0.36
C TYR A 164 -3.02 -0.51 1.59
N GLY A 165 -2.89 0.80 1.48
CA GLY A 165 -3.10 1.75 2.56
C GLY A 165 -1.95 1.86 3.56
N VAL A 166 -1.97 2.98 4.28
CA VAL A 166 -0.89 3.38 5.19
C VAL A 166 -0.74 2.48 6.40
N ALA A 167 -1.85 1.94 6.92
CA ALA A 167 -1.82 1.10 8.11
C ALA A 167 -1.21 -0.28 7.82
N ALA A 168 -1.61 -0.92 6.70
CA ALA A 168 -1.01 -2.18 6.26
C ALA A 168 0.48 -2.01 5.94
N ALA A 169 0.86 -0.88 5.33
CA ALA A 169 2.25 -0.56 5.05
C ALA A 169 3.07 -0.34 6.33
N ALA A 170 2.54 0.38 7.32
CA ALA A 170 3.21 0.61 8.60
C ALA A 170 3.55 -0.71 9.32
N LEU A 171 2.59 -1.63 9.36
CA LEU A 171 2.81 -2.98 9.91
C LEU A 171 3.84 -3.77 9.07
N ASN A 172 3.68 -3.80 7.75
CA ASN A 172 4.52 -4.64 6.88
C ASN A 172 5.97 -4.16 6.76
N TYR A 173 6.20 -2.85 6.87
CA TYR A 173 7.54 -2.27 6.77
C TYR A 173 8.23 -2.11 8.11
N PHE A 174 7.48 -1.82 9.19
CA PHE A 174 8.03 -1.39 10.46
C PHE A 174 7.51 -2.17 11.67
N ASP A 175 6.47 -3.00 11.51
CA ASP A 175 5.73 -3.66 12.61
C ASP A 175 5.24 -2.65 13.66
N LYS A 176 4.75 -1.51 13.17
CA LYS A 176 4.29 -0.40 14.01
C LYS A 176 2.88 -0.01 13.64
N SER A 177 2.11 0.39 14.64
CA SER A 177 0.87 1.13 14.42
C SER A 177 1.19 2.52 13.88
N LEU A 178 0.20 3.20 13.27
CA LEU A 178 0.40 4.53 12.69
C LEU A 178 0.91 5.56 13.72
N GLY A 179 0.45 5.45 14.98
CA GLY A 179 0.87 6.35 16.07
C GLY A 179 2.31 6.13 16.57
N GLN A 180 2.90 4.98 16.26
CA GLN A 180 4.27 4.63 16.66
C GLN A 180 5.31 4.96 15.59
N LEU A 181 4.87 5.41 14.40
CA LEU A 181 5.78 5.75 13.32
C LEU A 181 6.60 7.00 13.65
N GLU A 182 7.89 6.91 13.42
CA GLU A 182 8.82 8.03 13.50
C GLU A 182 8.83 8.84 12.19
N LEU A 183 9.27 10.10 12.25
CA LEU A 183 9.28 10.99 11.09
C LEU A 183 10.02 10.42 9.86
N PRO A 184 11.18 9.74 9.97
CA PRO A 184 11.84 9.09 8.84
C PRO A 184 11.00 7.98 8.20
N GLU A 185 10.23 7.24 8.99
CA GLU A 185 9.36 6.15 8.55
C GLU A 185 8.12 6.70 7.85
N ILE A 186 7.50 7.74 8.44
CA ILE A 186 6.40 8.49 7.85
C ILE A 186 6.78 9.03 6.46
N ALA A 187 7.91 9.70 6.36
CA ALA A 187 8.39 10.25 5.10
C ALA A 187 8.72 9.16 4.07
N TYR A 188 9.18 7.99 4.53
CA TYR A 188 9.41 6.86 3.64
C TYR A 188 8.09 6.29 3.08
N LEU A 189 7.06 6.10 3.91
CA LEU A 189 5.75 5.65 3.42
C LEU A 189 5.19 6.63 2.39
N ALA A 190 5.28 7.93 2.63
CA ALA A 190 4.83 8.97 1.69
C ALA A 190 5.69 9.05 0.40
N ALA A 191 6.89 8.47 0.41
CA ALA A 191 7.75 8.39 -0.77
C ALA A 191 7.32 7.30 -1.77
N LEU A 192 6.58 6.28 -1.31
CA LEU A 192 6.27 5.05 -2.06
C LEU A 192 5.25 5.21 -3.20
N PRO A 193 4.18 6.02 -3.10
CA PRO A 193 3.12 6.08 -4.12
C PRO A 193 3.65 6.30 -5.54
N LYS A 194 4.69 7.09 -5.68
CA LYS A 194 5.29 7.43 -6.98
C LYS A 194 5.82 6.20 -7.74
N ALA A 195 6.46 5.26 -7.06
CA ALA A 195 7.02 4.05 -7.66
C ALA A 195 7.41 3.03 -6.57
N PRO A 196 6.47 2.31 -5.97
CA PRO A 196 6.74 1.45 -4.81
C PRO A 196 7.85 0.43 -5.06
N ASN A 197 7.87 -0.18 -6.24
CA ASN A 197 8.87 -1.18 -6.60
C ASN A 197 10.28 -0.61 -6.80
N ASN A 198 10.39 0.66 -7.21
CA ASN A 198 11.68 1.33 -7.43
C ASN A 198 12.31 1.83 -6.13
N TYR A 199 11.52 2.04 -5.09
CA TYR A 199 11.98 2.51 -3.78
C TYR A 199 12.00 1.38 -2.73
N HIS A 200 12.26 0.15 -3.20
CA HIS A 200 12.36 -1.00 -2.30
C HIS A 200 13.52 -0.82 -1.31
N PRO A 201 13.27 -0.91 0.01
CA PRO A 201 14.21 -0.44 1.04
C PRO A 201 15.47 -1.31 1.18
N VAL A 202 15.42 -2.54 0.69
CA VAL A 202 16.56 -3.46 0.68
C VAL A 202 17.24 -3.46 -0.70
N ARG A 203 16.47 -3.70 -1.78
CA ARG A 203 17.05 -3.82 -3.14
C ARG A 203 17.57 -2.49 -3.67
N ASN A 204 16.88 -1.38 -3.38
CA ASN A 204 17.18 -0.04 -3.91
C ASN A 204 17.30 0.99 -2.79
N ARG A 205 18.03 0.65 -1.70
CA ARG A 205 18.13 1.48 -0.48
C ARG A 205 18.53 2.92 -0.76
N ARG A 206 19.49 3.14 -1.67
CA ARG A 206 19.94 4.50 -2.04
C ARG A 206 18.80 5.32 -2.64
N ALA A 207 18.06 4.79 -3.59
CA ALA A 207 16.93 5.48 -4.22
C ALA A 207 15.79 5.74 -3.21
N ALA A 208 15.50 4.76 -2.34
CA ALA A 208 14.55 4.88 -1.25
C ALA A 208 14.92 6.02 -0.29
N THR A 209 16.18 6.09 0.15
CA THR A 209 16.67 7.15 1.04
C THR A 209 16.61 8.53 0.38
N ILE A 210 17.03 8.65 -0.89
CA ILE A 210 16.97 9.92 -1.63
C ILE A 210 15.50 10.40 -1.72
N ARG A 211 14.56 9.51 -2.04
CA ARG A 211 13.16 9.88 -2.18
C ARG A 211 12.52 10.22 -0.83
N ARG A 212 12.84 9.49 0.25
CA ARG A 212 12.45 9.83 1.62
C ARG A 212 12.93 11.23 2.00
N ASN A 213 14.20 11.51 1.76
CA ASN A 213 14.79 12.82 2.09
C ASN A 213 14.12 13.94 1.30
N TRP A 214 13.78 13.71 0.04
CA TRP A 214 12.99 14.66 -0.73
C TRP A 214 11.62 14.93 -0.10
N VAL A 215 10.91 13.93 0.44
CA VAL A 215 9.64 14.14 1.16
C VAL A 215 9.86 15.00 2.41
N LEU A 216 10.93 14.78 3.17
CA LEU A 216 11.27 15.60 4.34
C LEU A 216 11.54 17.05 3.95
N ASP A 217 12.23 17.30 2.83
CA ASP A 217 12.43 18.64 2.28
C ASP A 217 11.10 19.31 1.91
N GLU A 218 10.18 18.57 1.28
CA GLU A 218 8.87 19.08 0.93
C GLU A 218 8.01 19.40 2.17
N MET A 219 8.07 18.55 3.20
CA MET A 219 7.38 18.82 4.47
C MET A 219 7.92 20.07 5.16
N GLN A 220 9.23 20.27 5.13
CA GLN A 220 9.88 21.47 5.69
C GLN A 220 9.51 22.73 4.89
N GLN A 221 9.57 22.69 3.56
CA GLN A 221 9.18 23.80 2.71
C GLN A 221 7.71 24.20 2.86
N ASN A 222 6.84 23.24 3.16
CA ASN A 222 5.42 23.47 3.42
C ASN A 222 5.14 23.90 4.88
N GLY A 223 6.17 23.99 5.74
CA GLY A 223 6.03 24.44 7.13
C GLY A 223 5.46 23.40 8.09
N TYR A 224 5.38 22.13 7.71
CA TYR A 224 4.86 21.06 8.57
C TYR A 224 5.88 20.53 9.57
N ILE A 225 7.16 20.69 9.29
CA ILE A 225 8.27 20.35 10.19
C ILE A 225 9.31 21.46 10.14
N SER A 226 10.08 21.59 11.22
CA SER A 226 11.21 22.51 11.29
C SER A 226 12.43 21.98 10.51
N GLN A 227 13.39 22.86 10.21
CA GLN A 227 14.66 22.47 9.58
C GLN A 227 15.41 21.44 10.43
N ASN A 228 15.44 21.64 11.76
CA ASN A 228 16.14 20.74 12.69
C ASN A 228 15.51 19.33 12.67
N GLU A 229 14.17 19.22 12.63
CA GLU A 229 13.48 17.94 12.53
C GLU A 229 13.79 17.25 11.19
N ALA A 230 13.79 18.02 10.10
CA ALA A 230 14.13 17.49 8.78
C ALA A 230 15.55 16.94 8.73
N ASP A 231 16.53 17.68 9.26
CA ASP A 231 17.94 17.27 9.25
C ASP A 231 18.19 16.05 10.15
N ALA A 232 17.59 16.02 11.33
CA ALA A 232 17.64 14.86 12.22
C ALA A 232 17.01 13.61 11.55
N ALA A 233 15.85 13.75 10.91
CA ALA A 233 15.17 12.67 10.22
C ALA A 233 15.96 12.16 8.99
N LYS A 234 16.65 13.05 8.26
CA LYS A 234 17.52 12.65 7.14
C LYS A 234 18.77 11.91 7.61
N ALA A 235 19.35 12.28 8.74
CA ALA A 235 20.49 11.61 9.33
C ALA A 235 20.13 10.21 9.87
N ALA A 236 18.89 10.00 10.28
CA ALA A 236 18.42 8.73 10.79
C ALA A 236 18.47 7.62 9.72
N PRO A 237 19.03 6.44 10.04
CA PRO A 237 19.01 5.31 9.12
C PRO A 237 17.58 4.80 8.92
N LEU A 238 17.25 4.45 7.68
CA LEU A 238 15.97 3.76 7.39
C LEU A 238 16.10 2.31 7.88
N ARG A 239 15.58 2.05 9.07
CA ARG A 239 15.51 0.71 9.67
C ARG A 239 14.18 0.09 9.31
N MET A 240 14.24 -1.13 8.78
CA MET A 240 13.07 -1.93 8.45
C MET A 240 13.17 -3.21 9.25
N ILE A 241 12.03 -3.73 9.63
CA ILE A 241 12.02 -5.10 10.14
C ILE A 241 12.33 -5.99 8.95
N GLY A 242 13.38 -6.82 9.11
CA GLY A 242 13.60 -7.94 8.21
C GLY A 242 12.30 -8.75 8.15
N GLN A 243 12.13 -9.58 7.11
CA GLN A 243 11.10 -10.62 7.12
C GLN A 243 11.43 -11.69 8.20
N SER A 244 11.54 -11.30 9.45
CA SER A 244 11.11 -12.16 10.53
C SER A 244 9.59 -12.12 10.37
N GLY A 245 9.06 -13.14 9.76
CA GLY A 245 7.62 -13.41 9.85
C GLY A 245 7.23 -13.12 11.30
N PHE A 246 6.05 -12.54 11.50
CA PHE A 246 5.44 -12.63 12.83
C PHE A 246 5.87 -13.97 13.42
N ASP A 247 6.13 -14.04 14.73
CA ASP A 247 6.20 -15.32 15.43
C ASP A 247 4.84 -16.03 15.26
N ALA A 248 4.52 -16.31 14.01
CA ALA A 248 3.42 -17.15 13.60
C ALA A 248 3.84 -18.52 14.08
N ALA A 249 3.06 -19.10 14.96
CA ALA A 249 3.29 -20.47 15.35
C ALA A 249 3.34 -21.31 14.07
N GLU A 250 4.47 -21.93 13.80
CA GLU A 250 4.67 -22.72 12.59
C GLU A 250 3.82 -23.98 12.65
N ALA A 251 2.67 -23.96 12.02
CA ALA A 251 1.78 -25.10 11.87
C ALA A 251 1.16 -25.11 10.46
N PRO A 252 1.97 -25.17 9.40
CA PRO A 252 1.49 -24.92 8.03
C PRO A 252 0.43 -25.95 7.59
N TYR A 253 0.57 -27.20 7.94
CA TYR A 253 -0.40 -28.25 7.57
C TYR A 253 -1.74 -28.08 8.31
N PHE A 254 -1.69 -27.75 9.59
CA PHE A 254 -2.88 -27.47 10.37
C PHE A 254 -3.61 -26.23 9.85
N THR A 255 -2.86 -25.18 9.56
CA THR A 255 -3.39 -23.91 9.06
C THR A 255 -4.03 -24.08 7.67
N GLU A 256 -3.44 -24.92 6.81
CA GLU A 256 -4.03 -25.24 5.52
C GLU A 256 -5.35 -26.02 5.65
N GLU A 257 -5.43 -26.95 6.59
CA GLU A 257 -6.69 -27.67 6.83
C GLU A 257 -7.77 -26.73 7.37
N VAL A 258 -7.43 -25.80 8.28
CA VAL A 258 -8.35 -24.75 8.74
C VAL A 258 -8.81 -23.90 7.57
N ARG A 259 -7.91 -23.48 6.66
CA ARG A 259 -8.25 -22.74 5.46
C ARG A 259 -9.29 -23.46 4.60
N ARG A 260 -9.07 -24.75 4.33
CA ARG A 260 -9.99 -25.59 3.53
C ARG A 260 -11.36 -25.70 4.18
N GLN A 261 -11.41 -25.88 5.50
CA GLN A 261 -12.69 -25.92 6.24
C GLN A 261 -13.41 -24.58 6.22
N LEU A 262 -12.70 -23.46 6.33
CA LEU A 262 -13.30 -22.12 6.23
C LEU A 262 -13.89 -21.87 4.84
N ILE A 263 -13.16 -22.22 3.77
CA ILE A 263 -13.70 -22.12 2.40
C ILE A 263 -14.97 -22.96 2.25
N SER A 264 -14.96 -24.19 2.75
CA SER A 264 -16.11 -25.09 2.65
C SER A 264 -17.36 -24.57 3.39
N ARG A 265 -17.16 -23.87 4.53
CA ARG A 265 -18.26 -23.40 5.39
C ARG A 265 -18.76 -22.00 5.01
N PHE A 266 -17.86 -21.10 4.64
CA PHE A 266 -18.15 -19.67 4.48
C PHE A 266 -17.92 -19.15 3.05
N GLY A 267 -17.34 -19.97 2.18
CA GLY A 267 -16.96 -19.59 0.83
C GLY A 267 -15.61 -18.85 0.76
N GLU A 268 -15.05 -18.83 -0.44
CA GLU A 268 -13.73 -18.24 -0.71
C GLU A 268 -13.72 -16.71 -0.48
N THR A 269 -14.76 -16.01 -0.94
CA THR A 269 -14.91 -14.57 -0.76
C THR A 269 -14.91 -14.18 0.73
N SER A 270 -15.65 -14.93 1.57
CA SER A 270 -15.67 -14.65 3.03
C SER A 270 -14.31 -14.86 3.68
N LEU A 271 -13.52 -15.82 3.19
CA LEU A 271 -12.18 -16.06 3.71
C LEU A 271 -11.19 -14.96 3.31
N TYR A 272 -11.19 -14.54 2.04
CA TYR A 272 -10.16 -13.63 1.53
C TYR A 272 -10.53 -12.15 1.64
N ASP A 273 -11.83 -11.83 1.67
CA ASP A 273 -12.31 -10.44 1.66
C ASP A 273 -13.26 -10.11 2.83
N GLY A 274 -13.72 -11.13 3.57
CA GLY A 274 -14.76 -10.97 4.60
C GLY A 274 -14.26 -10.69 6.02
N GLY A 275 -12.95 -10.68 6.26
CA GLY A 275 -12.37 -10.28 7.54
C GLY A 275 -12.72 -11.19 8.71
N LEU A 276 -12.71 -12.51 8.53
CA LEU A 276 -13.02 -13.45 9.60
C LEU A 276 -11.95 -13.39 10.70
N SER A 277 -12.37 -13.41 11.95
CA SER A 277 -11.50 -13.64 13.11
C SER A 277 -11.73 -15.05 13.62
N VAL A 278 -10.75 -15.93 13.37
CA VAL A 278 -10.86 -17.36 13.67
C VAL A 278 -9.89 -17.72 14.79
N ARG A 279 -10.42 -18.29 15.86
CA ARG A 279 -9.61 -18.86 16.94
C ARG A 279 -9.69 -20.37 16.87
N THR A 280 -8.53 -21.02 16.77
CA THR A 280 -8.40 -22.47 16.73
C THR A 280 -8.08 -23.03 18.12
N THR A 281 -8.08 -24.33 18.23
CA THR A 281 -7.68 -25.06 19.45
C THR A 281 -6.20 -25.42 19.45
N LEU A 282 -5.41 -25.05 18.43
CA LEU A 282 -3.99 -25.36 18.34
C LEU A 282 -3.25 -24.77 19.55
N ASP A 283 -2.47 -25.61 20.21
CA ASP A 283 -1.48 -25.22 21.19
C ASP A 283 -0.09 -25.18 20.50
N PRO A 284 0.54 -24.01 20.33
CA PRO A 284 1.82 -23.90 19.62
C PRO A 284 2.96 -24.70 20.28
N TYR A 285 2.94 -24.83 21.60
CA TYR A 285 3.95 -25.60 22.31
C TYR A 285 3.81 -27.10 22.05
N LEU A 286 2.59 -27.63 22.10
CA LEU A 286 2.31 -29.02 21.77
C LEU A 286 2.58 -29.32 20.29
N GLN A 287 2.30 -28.36 19.39
CA GLN A 287 2.63 -28.49 17.97
C GLN A 287 4.14 -28.65 17.76
N GLN A 288 4.94 -27.81 18.39
CA GLN A 288 6.41 -27.90 18.27
C GLN A 288 6.96 -29.25 18.81
N ILE A 289 6.38 -29.75 19.91
CA ILE A 289 6.74 -31.08 20.44
C ILE A 289 6.38 -32.16 19.42
N ALA A 290 5.21 -32.09 18.81
CA ALA A 290 4.76 -33.07 17.82
C ALA A 290 5.64 -33.05 16.56
N ASP A 291 5.96 -31.85 16.04
CA ASP A 291 6.84 -31.70 14.87
C ASP A 291 8.22 -32.27 15.13
N ASN A 292 8.83 -31.95 16.27
CA ASN A 292 10.13 -32.54 16.68
C ASN A 292 10.09 -34.07 16.90
N ALA A 293 8.96 -34.57 17.35
CA ALA A 293 8.80 -36.04 17.52
C ALA A 293 8.65 -36.75 16.18
N LEU A 294 7.86 -36.13 15.25
CA LEU A 294 7.69 -36.64 13.90
C LEU A 294 9.01 -36.65 13.14
N GLU A 295 9.76 -35.55 13.15
CA GLU A 295 11.05 -35.42 12.48
C GLU A 295 12.04 -36.50 12.96
N ARG A 296 12.21 -36.64 14.28
CA ARG A 296 13.06 -37.70 14.87
C ARG A 296 12.59 -39.11 14.49
N GLY A 297 11.25 -39.30 14.42
CA GLY A 297 10.69 -40.59 14.00
C GLY A 297 11.00 -40.91 12.54
N LEU A 298 10.88 -39.91 11.65
CA LEU A 298 11.22 -40.04 10.23
C LEU A 298 12.72 -40.29 10.02
N GLU A 299 13.59 -39.54 10.69
CA GLU A 299 15.03 -39.76 10.64
C GLU A 299 15.41 -41.17 11.12
N ALA A 300 14.81 -41.67 12.21
CA ALA A 300 15.04 -43.00 12.71
C ALA A 300 14.57 -44.09 11.73
N LEU A 301 13.45 -43.80 11.01
CA LEU A 301 12.97 -44.69 9.95
C LEU A 301 13.94 -44.74 8.77
N ASP A 302 14.38 -43.56 8.28
CA ASP A 302 15.33 -43.47 7.17
C ASP A 302 16.64 -44.17 7.47
N ARG A 303 17.17 -43.98 8.69
CA ARG A 303 18.38 -44.72 9.13
C ARG A 303 18.21 -46.23 9.12
N ARG A 304 17.05 -46.73 9.54
CA ARG A 304 16.72 -48.16 9.49
C ARG A 304 16.57 -48.64 8.04
N GLN A 305 16.09 -47.82 7.12
CA GLN A 305 15.95 -48.13 5.71
C GLN A 305 17.25 -47.97 4.91
N GLY A 306 18.35 -47.64 5.55
CA GLY A 306 19.69 -47.59 4.95
C GLY A 306 20.20 -46.20 4.58
N TRP A 307 19.50 -45.15 4.98
CA TRP A 307 20.02 -43.77 4.80
C TRP A 307 21.36 -43.57 5.53
N ARG A 308 22.33 -42.99 4.84
CA ARG A 308 23.71 -42.81 5.32
C ARG A 308 24.09 -41.34 5.49
N GLY A 309 23.14 -40.40 5.35
CA GLY A 309 23.36 -38.99 5.35
C GLY A 309 23.37 -38.37 3.93
N PRO A 310 23.44 -37.05 3.82
CA PRO A 310 23.50 -36.37 2.53
C PRO A 310 24.75 -36.77 1.74
N LEU A 311 24.60 -36.94 0.43
CA LEU A 311 25.72 -37.30 -0.47
C LEU A 311 26.72 -36.15 -0.64
N GLY A 312 26.36 -34.93 -0.26
CA GLY A 312 27.19 -33.74 -0.31
C GLY A 312 26.44 -32.49 0.18
N VAL A 313 27.19 -31.43 0.36
CA VAL A 313 26.62 -30.09 0.68
C VAL A 313 26.73 -29.22 -0.57
N MET A 314 25.63 -28.71 -1.04
CA MET A 314 25.63 -27.76 -2.16
C MET A 314 26.17 -26.41 -1.69
N PRO A 315 27.02 -25.75 -2.49
CA PRO A 315 27.44 -24.38 -2.20
C PRO A 315 26.24 -23.43 -2.12
N GLN A 316 26.29 -22.43 -1.24
CA GLN A 316 25.26 -21.39 -1.15
C GLN A 316 25.14 -20.67 -2.50
N GLY A 317 23.96 -20.75 -3.15
CA GLY A 317 23.68 -20.14 -4.45
C GLY A 317 23.82 -21.08 -5.65
N ALA A 318 23.98 -22.37 -5.48
CA ALA A 318 23.90 -23.35 -6.57
C ALA A 318 22.44 -23.51 -7.03
N ASP A 319 22.19 -23.43 -8.34
CA ASP A 319 20.89 -23.78 -8.93
C ASP A 319 20.63 -25.28 -8.77
N ILE A 320 19.42 -25.60 -8.37
CA ILE A 320 18.91 -26.97 -8.34
C ILE A 320 18.12 -27.13 -9.65
N ASP A 321 18.73 -27.74 -10.64
CA ASP A 321 18.05 -28.18 -11.86
C ASP A 321 17.11 -29.36 -11.60
#